data_ddcac7a73734abedca0bdbd9988f8c40
#
_entry.id   ddcac7a73734abedca0bdbd9988f8c40
#
_cell.length_a   1.000
_cell.length_b   1.000
_cell.length_c   1.000
_cell.angle_alpha   90.00
_cell.angle_beta   90.00
_cell.angle_gamma   90.00
#
_symmetry.space_group_name_H-M   'P 1'
#
loop_
_entity.id
_entity.type
_entity.pdbx_description
1 polymer ?
#
loop_
_entity_poly.entity_id
_entity_poly.type
_entity_poly.pdbx_seq_one_letter_code
_entity_poly.pdbx_strand_id
1 'polypeptide(L)'
;MPQQYIVAASSGNFGQAVAYACKLLGKTCIIVMPTTSAQVKIAAVQSYGGIVDLIDVREVSRAKRVEQLLAEHTGAFPAPAYDDYRVVAGNSTLGKEFLSVADFDVIVVPVGGGGLSSGIVLARDHLHARTEIIGAEPLPGNDAARSLRAGQLLGNEHEPATVADGARTLSLGQLNWEILQHGLKDIIEVPDALTLDALRRYFTYVNLKVEPTGALALGALLTQPERFSGKRVCCIVSGGNVDPAVYAQALLEN
;
A
#
# COMPACT_ATOMS: atom_id res chain seq x y z
N MET A 1 -17.35 -24.01 -10.37
CA MET A 1 -16.49 -24.72 -9.41
C MET A 1 -15.73 -23.69 -8.60
N PRO A 2 -15.46 -23.86 -7.31
CA PRO A 2 -14.63 -22.93 -6.59
C PRO A 2 -13.24 -22.93 -7.22
N GLN A 3 -12.73 -21.74 -7.56
CA GLN A 3 -11.38 -21.57 -8.12
C GLN A 3 -10.36 -22.20 -7.16
N GLN A 4 -9.53 -23.10 -7.69
CA GLN A 4 -8.52 -23.79 -6.90
C GLN A 4 -7.23 -22.99 -6.78
N TYR A 5 -6.92 -22.21 -7.82
CA TYR A 5 -5.73 -21.36 -7.88
C TYR A 5 -6.09 -19.89 -7.82
N ILE A 6 -5.36 -19.14 -7.01
CA ILE A 6 -5.39 -17.69 -6.94
C ILE A 6 -4.04 -17.17 -7.42
N VAL A 7 -4.03 -16.28 -8.39
CA VAL A 7 -2.79 -15.72 -8.96
C VAL A 7 -2.75 -14.22 -8.65
N ALA A 8 -1.66 -13.77 -8.05
CA ALA A 8 -1.45 -12.35 -7.74
C ALA A 8 -0.03 -11.91 -8.12
N ALA A 9 0.14 -10.65 -8.43
CA ALA A 9 1.45 -10.02 -8.58
C ALA A 9 1.64 -9.01 -7.45
N SER A 10 2.51 -9.31 -6.49
CA SER A 10 2.82 -8.39 -5.39
C SER A 10 4.08 -8.80 -4.66
N SER A 11 5.04 -7.89 -4.54
CA SER A 11 6.22 -8.04 -3.68
C SER A 11 6.02 -7.50 -2.26
N GLY A 12 4.82 -7.02 -1.92
CA GLY A 12 4.51 -6.36 -0.66
C GLY A 12 3.53 -7.13 0.24
N ASN A 13 2.86 -6.38 1.10
CA ASN A 13 1.91 -6.90 2.10
C ASN A 13 0.72 -7.63 1.48
N PHE A 14 0.26 -7.19 0.29
CA PHE A 14 -0.85 -7.83 -0.41
C PHE A 14 -0.54 -9.29 -0.79
N GLY A 15 0.66 -9.59 -1.31
CA GLY A 15 1.05 -10.97 -1.63
C GLY A 15 1.02 -11.89 -0.41
N GLN A 16 1.48 -11.40 0.73
CA GLN A 16 1.43 -12.14 2.00
C GLN A 16 -0.01 -12.35 2.48
N ALA A 17 -0.85 -11.31 2.37
CA ALA A 17 -2.27 -11.39 2.75
C ALA A 17 -3.02 -12.41 1.89
N VAL A 18 -2.77 -12.44 0.57
CA VAL A 18 -3.34 -13.44 -0.34
C VAL A 18 -2.89 -14.84 0.05
N ALA A 19 -1.58 -15.04 0.30
CA ALA A 19 -1.06 -16.36 0.72
C ALA A 19 -1.70 -16.83 2.03
N TYR A 20 -1.81 -15.94 3.01
CA TYR A 20 -2.46 -16.26 4.29
C TYR A 20 -3.95 -16.59 4.11
N ALA A 21 -4.69 -15.78 3.34
CA ALA A 21 -6.10 -16.03 3.06
C ALA A 21 -6.31 -17.38 2.34
N CYS A 22 -5.45 -17.68 1.36
CA CYS A 22 -5.50 -18.97 0.65
C CYS A 22 -5.24 -20.15 1.58
N LYS A 23 -4.28 -20.03 2.51
CA LYS A 23 -4.05 -21.03 3.55
C LYS A 23 -5.31 -21.30 4.39
N LEU A 24 -5.98 -20.24 4.85
CA LEU A 24 -7.20 -20.33 5.65
C LEU A 24 -8.37 -20.96 4.86
N LEU A 25 -8.45 -20.69 3.56
CA LEU A 25 -9.53 -21.14 2.68
C LEU A 25 -9.23 -22.48 1.97
N GLY A 26 -8.07 -23.10 2.25
CA GLY A 26 -7.66 -24.35 1.58
C GLY A 26 -7.47 -24.17 0.06
N LYS A 27 -6.99 -22.97 -0.38
CA LYS A 27 -6.72 -22.66 -1.78
C LYS A 27 -5.23 -22.62 -2.03
N THR A 28 -4.83 -22.88 -3.26
CA THR A 28 -3.45 -22.67 -3.71
C THR A 28 -3.31 -21.25 -4.24
N CYS A 29 -2.22 -20.55 -3.88
CA CYS A 29 -1.90 -19.28 -4.50
C CYS A 29 -0.52 -19.31 -5.15
N ILE A 30 -0.39 -18.57 -6.25
CA ILE A 30 0.86 -18.30 -6.96
C ILE A 30 1.07 -16.79 -6.92
N ILE A 31 2.15 -16.36 -6.28
CA ILE A 31 2.50 -14.95 -6.13
C ILE A 31 3.70 -14.63 -7.02
N VAL A 32 3.45 -13.85 -8.06
CA VAL A 32 4.48 -13.34 -8.97
C VAL A 32 5.24 -12.21 -8.28
N MET A 33 6.54 -12.40 -8.12
CA MET A 33 7.45 -11.44 -7.47
C MET A 33 8.69 -11.19 -8.32
N PRO A 34 9.22 -9.95 -8.35
CA PRO A 34 10.54 -9.70 -8.94
C PRO A 34 11.65 -10.50 -8.26
N THR A 35 12.65 -10.94 -9.02
CA THR A 35 13.88 -11.56 -8.47
C THR A 35 14.62 -10.66 -7.47
N THR A 36 14.40 -9.35 -7.55
CA THR A 36 14.94 -8.33 -6.64
C THR A 36 14.13 -8.14 -5.36
N SER A 37 13.06 -8.92 -5.16
CA SER A 37 12.23 -8.82 -3.94
C SER A 37 13.01 -9.21 -2.70
N ALA A 38 12.74 -8.54 -1.57
CA ALA A 38 13.36 -8.82 -0.29
C ALA A 38 13.09 -10.27 0.14
N GLN A 39 14.14 -10.98 0.59
CA GLN A 39 14.04 -12.39 1.00
C GLN A 39 13.02 -12.60 2.13
N VAL A 40 12.89 -11.65 3.05
CA VAL A 40 11.90 -11.71 4.13
C VAL A 40 10.45 -11.76 3.59
N LYS A 41 10.16 -11.06 2.48
CA LYS A 41 8.84 -11.05 1.85
C LYS A 41 8.56 -12.34 1.08
N ILE A 42 9.57 -12.89 0.40
CA ILE A 42 9.51 -14.20 -0.26
C ILE A 42 9.25 -15.29 0.78
N ALA A 43 10.06 -15.33 1.84
CA ALA A 43 9.93 -16.30 2.91
C ALA A 43 8.56 -16.22 3.63
N ALA A 44 8.02 -15.01 3.80
CA ALA A 44 6.70 -14.83 4.40
C ALA A 44 5.58 -15.45 3.54
N VAL A 45 5.58 -15.23 2.22
CA VAL A 45 4.62 -15.88 1.30
C VAL A 45 4.74 -17.42 1.39
N GLN A 46 5.97 -17.94 1.34
CA GLN A 46 6.22 -19.38 1.42
C GLN A 46 5.79 -19.99 2.77
N SER A 47 5.97 -19.27 3.88
CA SER A 47 5.56 -19.74 5.22
C SER A 47 4.05 -19.93 5.36
N TYR A 48 3.27 -19.25 4.54
CA TYR A 48 1.82 -19.43 4.43
C TYR A 48 1.42 -20.51 3.39
N GLY A 49 2.40 -21.16 2.75
CA GLY A 49 2.15 -22.19 1.74
C GLY A 49 1.91 -21.63 0.34
N GLY A 50 2.17 -20.34 0.11
CA GLY A 50 2.10 -19.72 -1.21
C GLY A 50 3.27 -20.15 -2.10
N ILE A 51 3.00 -20.38 -3.37
CA ILE A 51 4.01 -20.62 -4.40
C ILE A 51 4.52 -19.27 -4.87
N VAL A 52 5.84 -19.05 -4.80
CA VAL A 52 6.46 -17.83 -5.30
C VAL A 52 7.00 -18.09 -6.71
N ASP A 53 6.51 -17.31 -7.68
CA ASP A 53 6.99 -17.31 -9.07
C ASP A 53 7.88 -16.07 -9.24
N LEU A 54 9.21 -16.28 -9.29
CA LEU A 54 10.19 -15.21 -9.42
C LEU A 54 10.45 -14.88 -10.90
N ILE A 55 10.32 -13.58 -11.21
CA ILE A 55 10.54 -13.09 -12.59
C ILE A 55 11.62 -12.00 -12.64
N ASP A 56 12.34 -11.94 -13.74
CA ASP A 56 13.10 -10.74 -14.11
C ASP A 56 12.15 -9.77 -14.81
N VAL A 57 11.85 -8.64 -14.15
CA VAL A 57 10.93 -7.63 -14.69
C VAL A 57 11.43 -6.92 -15.94
N ARG A 58 12.72 -7.11 -16.32
CA ARG A 58 13.29 -6.62 -17.57
C ARG A 58 12.92 -7.53 -18.76
N GLU A 59 12.64 -8.81 -18.51
CA GLU A 59 12.28 -9.80 -19.52
C GLU A 59 10.77 -9.95 -19.66
N VAL A 60 10.06 -10.01 -18.53
CA VAL A 60 8.61 -10.17 -18.51
C VAL A 60 7.98 -9.27 -17.45
N SER A 61 6.94 -8.52 -17.83
CA SER A 61 6.20 -7.71 -16.86
C SER A 61 5.38 -8.59 -15.92
N ARG A 62 5.15 -8.10 -14.69
CA ARG A 62 4.29 -8.78 -13.69
C ARG A 62 2.90 -9.10 -14.25
N ALA A 63 2.29 -8.16 -14.98
CA ALA A 63 0.98 -8.36 -15.59
C ALA A 63 1.00 -9.49 -16.64
N LYS A 64 2.02 -9.50 -17.50
CA LYS A 64 2.18 -10.54 -18.54
C LYS A 64 2.37 -11.92 -17.91
N ARG A 65 3.16 -12.03 -16.83
CA ARG A 65 3.35 -13.32 -16.14
C ARG A 65 2.05 -13.82 -15.49
N VAL A 66 1.28 -12.93 -14.90
CA VAL A 66 -0.06 -13.27 -14.37
C VAL A 66 -0.96 -13.82 -15.48
N GLU A 67 -1.02 -13.17 -16.66
CA GLU A 67 -1.79 -13.67 -17.82
C GLU A 67 -1.36 -15.09 -18.22
N GLN A 68 -0.05 -15.35 -18.27
CA GLN A 68 0.48 -16.69 -18.60
C GLN A 68 0.02 -17.73 -17.58
N LEU A 69 0.16 -17.43 -16.28
CA LEU A 69 -0.27 -18.35 -15.22
C LEU A 69 -1.77 -18.61 -15.23
N LEU A 70 -2.58 -17.61 -15.56
CA LEU A 70 -4.03 -17.80 -15.74
C LEU A 70 -4.35 -18.72 -16.92
N ALA A 71 -3.57 -18.69 -17.98
CA ALA A 71 -3.70 -19.60 -19.12
C ALA A 71 -3.20 -21.02 -18.79
N GLU A 72 -2.11 -21.14 -18.01
CA GLU A 72 -1.53 -22.41 -17.56
C GLU A 72 -2.46 -23.15 -16.57
N HIS A 73 -3.21 -22.43 -15.75
CA HIS A 73 -4.08 -22.96 -14.71
C HIS A 73 -5.56 -22.66 -15.00
N THR A 74 -6.22 -23.51 -15.77
CA THR A 74 -7.64 -23.34 -16.13
C THR A 74 -8.52 -23.13 -14.90
N GLY A 75 -9.27 -22.03 -14.88
CA GLY A 75 -10.14 -21.67 -13.76
C GLY A 75 -9.42 -20.96 -12.61
N ALA A 76 -8.16 -20.57 -12.79
CA ALA A 76 -7.47 -19.69 -11.84
C ALA A 76 -8.13 -18.32 -11.77
N PHE A 77 -8.05 -17.71 -10.59
CA PHE A 77 -8.63 -16.39 -10.33
C PHE A 77 -7.51 -15.34 -10.15
N PRO A 78 -7.53 -14.26 -10.94
CA PRO A 78 -6.61 -13.16 -10.71
C PRO A 78 -7.02 -12.36 -9.48
N ALA A 79 -6.05 -12.12 -8.57
CA ALA A 79 -6.24 -11.23 -7.42
C ALA A 79 -5.48 -9.93 -7.68
N PRO A 80 -6.17 -8.86 -8.16
CA PRO A 80 -5.57 -7.56 -8.37
C PRO A 80 -5.08 -6.96 -7.06
N ALA A 81 -3.90 -6.29 -7.07
CA ALA A 81 -3.26 -5.86 -5.83
C ALA A 81 -3.95 -4.62 -5.20
N TYR A 82 -4.60 -3.78 -6.00
CA TYR A 82 -5.24 -2.56 -5.50
C TYR A 82 -6.44 -2.09 -6.35
N ASP A 83 -6.42 -2.31 -7.67
CA ASP A 83 -7.45 -1.77 -8.59
C ASP A 83 -8.60 -2.76 -8.78
N ASP A 84 -9.33 -3.01 -7.70
CA ASP A 84 -10.50 -3.89 -7.68
C ASP A 84 -11.41 -3.51 -6.51
N TYR A 85 -12.72 -3.45 -6.79
CA TYR A 85 -13.71 -3.06 -5.79
C TYR A 85 -13.69 -3.96 -4.53
N ARG A 86 -13.38 -5.24 -4.68
CA ARG A 86 -13.29 -6.19 -3.54
C ARG A 86 -12.09 -5.86 -2.65
N VAL A 87 -10.97 -5.41 -3.23
CA VAL A 87 -9.79 -4.97 -2.48
C VAL A 87 -10.11 -3.67 -1.74
N VAL A 88 -10.74 -2.72 -2.41
CA VAL A 88 -11.17 -1.45 -1.79
C VAL A 88 -12.18 -1.72 -0.66
N ALA A 89 -13.18 -2.58 -0.88
CA ALA A 89 -14.15 -2.97 0.13
C ALA A 89 -13.50 -3.68 1.33
N GLY A 90 -12.53 -4.58 1.08
CA GLY A 90 -11.74 -5.21 2.13
C GLY A 90 -10.97 -4.20 2.97
N ASN A 91 -10.29 -3.25 2.35
CA ASN A 91 -9.56 -2.18 3.03
C ASN A 91 -10.48 -1.21 3.80
N SER A 92 -11.75 -1.07 3.41
CA SER A 92 -12.71 -0.23 4.13
C SER A 92 -12.99 -0.72 5.55
N THR A 93 -12.75 -2.00 5.86
CA THR A 93 -12.92 -2.56 7.20
C THR A 93 -12.04 -1.86 8.22
N LEU A 94 -10.77 -1.52 7.86
CA LEU A 94 -9.88 -0.75 8.71
C LEU A 94 -10.51 0.61 9.07
N GLY A 95 -11.02 1.35 8.07
CA GLY A 95 -11.67 2.64 8.30
C GLY A 95 -12.89 2.53 9.22
N LYS A 96 -13.70 1.49 9.03
CA LYS A 96 -14.86 1.22 9.91
C LYS A 96 -14.44 0.97 11.36
N GLU A 97 -13.37 0.20 11.58
CA GLU A 97 -12.89 -0.11 12.91
C GLU A 97 -12.52 1.16 13.70
N PHE A 98 -11.60 1.98 13.19
CA PHE A 98 -11.13 3.12 13.96
C PHE A 98 -12.11 4.31 13.98
N LEU A 99 -12.89 4.54 12.91
CA LEU A 99 -13.91 5.59 12.89
C LEU A 99 -15.12 5.28 13.78
N SER A 100 -15.34 4.00 14.14
CA SER A 100 -16.40 3.64 15.09
C SER A 100 -16.02 3.87 16.55
N VAL A 101 -14.74 4.07 16.85
CA VAL A 101 -14.23 4.19 18.24
C VAL A 101 -13.73 5.59 18.59
N ALA A 102 -13.43 6.43 17.60
CA ALA A 102 -12.97 7.80 17.85
C ALA A 102 -13.26 8.73 16.66
N ASP A 103 -13.49 10.01 16.99
CA ASP A 103 -13.57 11.09 16.01
C ASP A 103 -12.18 11.67 15.76
N PHE A 104 -11.89 12.01 14.49
CA PHE A 104 -10.66 12.64 14.05
C PHE A 104 -10.99 13.86 13.16
N ASP A 105 -10.21 14.92 13.29
CA ASP A 105 -10.29 16.04 12.37
C ASP A 105 -9.70 15.67 11.00
N VAL A 106 -8.60 14.90 11.03
CA VAL A 106 -7.85 14.50 9.84
C VAL A 106 -7.38 13.04 9.94
N ILE A 107 -7.53 12.30 8.86
CA ILE A 107 -6.85 11.00 8.66
C ILE A 107 -5.76 11.22 7.61
N VAL A 108 -4.54 10.78 7.91
CA VAL A 108 -3.44 10.75 6.94
C VAL A 108 -3.16 9.29 6.58
N VAL A 109 -3.22 8.97 5.27
CA VAL A 109 -3.14 7.61 4.77
C VAL A 109 -2.08 7.49 3.67
N PRO A 110 -1.21 6.45 3.70
CA PRO A 110 -0.27 6.19 2.62
C PRO A 110 -0.97 5.95 1.28
N VAL A 111 -0.41 6.51 0.21
CA VAL A 111 -0.89 6.34 -1.17
C VAL A 111 0.19 5.68 -2.01
N GLY A 112 -0.14 4.54 -2.60
CA GLY A 112 0.53 3.91 -3.71
C GLY A 112 -0.49 3.71 -4.82
N GLY A 113 -0.88 2.48 -5.15
CA GLY A 113 -1.95 2.21 -6.13
C GLY A 113 -3.36 2.64 -5.71
N GLY A 114 -3.54 3.12 -4.49
CA GLY A 114 -4.78 3.75 -4.01
C GLY A 114 -5.78 2.83 -3.31
N GLY A 115 -5.58 1.50 -3.29
CA GLY A 115 -6.57 0.58 -2.72
C GLY A 115 -6.88 0.78 -1.24
N LEU A 116 -5.85 1.05 -0.41
CA LEU A 116 -6.02 1.35 1.01
C LEU A 116 -6.74 2.68 1.23
N SER A 117 -6.24 3.73 0.60
CA SER A 117 -6.80 5.09 0.74
C SER A 117 -8.24 5.17 0.22
N SER A 118 -8.57 4.49 -0.89
CA SER A 118 -9.95 4.35 -1.36
C SER A 118 -10.84 3.64 -0.35
N GLY A 119 -10.34 2.58 0.30
CA GLY A 119 -11.07 1.90 1.35
C GLY A 119 -11.39 2.80 2.55
N ILE A 120 -10.44 3.64 2.97
CA ILE A 120 -10.66 4.62 4.05
C ILE A 120 -11.69 5.67 3.65
N VAL A 121 -11.63 6.17 2.41
CA VAL A 121 -12.63 7.10 1.86
C VAL A 121 -14.02 6.48 1.90
N LEU A 122 -14.19 5.26 1.40
CA LEU A 122 -15.49 4.57 1.43
C LEU A 122 -16.01 4.37 2.85
N ALA A 123 -15.14 4.04 3.80
CA ALA A 123 -15.55 3.88 5.19
C ALA A 123 -16.04 5.20 5.80
N ARG A 124 -15.29 6.31 5.60
CA ARG A 124 -15.70 7.65 6.02
C ARG A 124 -17.08 8.03 5.47
N ASP A 125 -17.27 7.84 4.18
CA ASP A 125 -18.50 8.23 3.47
C ASP A 125 -19.69 7.37 3.94
N HIS A 126 -19.48 6.06 4.11
CA HIS A 126 -20.50 5.15 4.62
C HIS A 126 -20.94 5.49 6.04
N LEU A 127 -20.00 5.93 6.91
CA LEU A 127 -20.28 6.34 8.28
C LEU A 127 -20.70 7.81 8.41
N HIS A 128 -20.78 8.54 7.29
CA HIS A 128 -21.07 9.98 7.26
C HIS A 128 -20.15 10.81 8.18
N ALA A 129 -18.91 10.34 8.38
CA ALA A 129 -17.93 11.04 9.20
C ALA A 129 -17.45 12.32 8.50
N ARG A 130 -17.26 13.40 9.28
CA ARG A 130 -16.82 14.71 8.76
C ARG A 130 -15.29 14.86 8.68
N THR A 131 -14.56 13.77 8.90
CA THR A 131 -13.11 13.72 8.92
C THR A 131 -12.53 14.04 7.53
N GLU A 132 -11.58 14.94 7.45
CA GLU A 132 -10.79 15.15 6.23
C GLU A 132 -9.82 13.99 6.01
N ILE A 133 -9.63 13.55 4.77
CA ILE A 133 -8.62 12.55 4.42
C ILE A 133 -7.55 13.20 3.57
N ILE A 134 -6.29 13.05 3.99
CA ILE A 134 -5.10 13.53 3.29
C ILE A 134 -4.24 12.32 2.91
N GLY A 135 -3.87 12.23 1.64
CA GLY A 135 -2.91 11.24 1.17
C GLY A 135 -1.48 11.61 1.57
N ALA A 136 -0.65 10.59 1.79
CA ALA A 136 0.78 10.72 1.96
C ALA A 136 1.49 9.86 0.92
N GLU A 137 2.22 10.47 0.02
CA GLU A 137 2.87 9.82 -1.13
C GLU A 137 4.38 10.15 -1.13
N PRO A 138 5.27 9.21 -1.50
CA PRO A 138 6.68 9.53 -1.59
C PRO A 138 6.94 10.56 -2.70
N LEU A 139 7.72 11.60 -2.40
CA LEU A 139 8.05 12.67 -3.35
C LEU A 139 8.61 12.16 -4.69
N PRO A 140 9.50 11.12 -4.72
CA PRO A 140 9.98 10.58 -6.00
C PRO A 140 8.92 9.87 -6.83
N GLY A 141 7.79 9.48 -6.23
CA GLY A 141 6.70 8.74 -6.87
C GLY A 141 5.36 9.46 -6.79
N ASN A 142 5.32 10.74 -7.10
CA ASN A 142 4.23 11.67 -6.84
C ASN A 142 3.12 11.69 -7.90
N ASP A 143 2.83 10.55 -8.54
CA ASP A 143 1.82 10.46 -9.60
C ASP A 143 0.41 10.79 -9.10
N ALA A 144 0.04 10.36 -7.90
CA ALA A 144 -1.28 10.63 -7.33
C ALA A 144 -1.45 12.11 -6.96
N ALA A 145 -0.44 12.75 -6.38
CA ALA A 145 -0.47 14.19 -6.09
C ALA A 145 -0.54 15.04 -7.37
N ARG A 146 0.21 14.66 -8.40
CA ARG A 146 0.13 15.30 -9.73
C ARG A 146 -1.24 15.09 -10.37
N SER A 147 -1.79 13.89 -10.26
CA SER A 147 -3.14 13.56 -10.76
C SER A 147 -4.20 14.43 -10.10
N LEU A 148 -4.16 14.55 -8.77
CA LEU A 148 -5.12 15.36 -8.03
C LEU A 148 -5.06 16.84 -8.42
N ARG A 149 -3.85 17.40 -8.56
CA ARG A 149 -3.66 18.78 -9.01
C ARG A 149 -4.12 19.01 -10.46
N ALA A 150 -3.91 18.03 -11.33
CA ALA A 150 -4.26 18.13 -12.75
C ALA A 150 -5.74 17.81 -13.02
N GLY A 151 -6.46 17.20 -12.07
CA GLY A 151 -7.84 16.73 -12.27
C GLY A 151 -7.96 15.58 -13.28
N GLN A 152 -6.88 14.86 -13.53
CA GLN A 152 -6.83 13.69 -14.45
C GLN A 152 -5.79 12.68 -13.96
N LEU A 153 -6.03 11.40 -14.24
CA LEU A 153 -5.10 10.34 -13.88
C LEU A 153 -3.80 10.46 -14.68
N LEU A 154 -2.69 10.61 -13.96
CA LEU A 154 -1.33 10.66 -14.50
C LEU A 154 -0.53 9.46 -13.98
N GLY A 155 0.53 9.10 -14.70
CA GLY A 155 1.46 8.05 -14.30
C GLY A 155 2.90 8.52 -14.25
N ASN A 156 3.74 7.69 -13.65
CA ASN A 156 5.19 7.76 -13.71
C ASN A 156 5.68 6.95 -14.92
N GLU A 157 6.73 7.40 -15.57
CA GLU A 157 7.33 6.67 -16.71
C GLU A 157 8.00 5.36 -16.26
N HIS A 158 8.54 5.35 -15.03
CA HIS A 158 9.23 4.22 -14.43
C HIS A 158 8.82 4.04 -12.98
N GLU A 159 9.04 2.85 -12.42
CA GLU A 159 8.85 2.62 -10.98
C GLU A 159 9.72 3.59 -10.18
N PRO A 160 9.12 4.34 -9.22
CA PRO A 160 9.83 5.36 -8.47
C PRO A 160 10.97 4.79 -7.61
N ALA A 161 12.11 5.45 -7.60
CA ALA A 161 13.23 5.14 -6.72
C ALA A 161 13.01 5.80 -5.35
N THR A 162 12.27 5.15 -4.46
CA THR A 162 11.97 5.62 -3.09
C THR A 162 12.24 4.52 -2.07
N VAL A 163 12.49 4.88 -0.81
CA VAL A 163 12.56 3.91 0.31
C VAL A 163 11.20 3.26 0.61
N ALA A 164 10.10 3.91 0.25
CA ALA A 164 8.73 3.43 0.46
C ALA A 164 8.33 2.40 -0.62
N ASP A 165 8.91 1.21 -0.55
CA ASP A 165 8.78 0.16 -1.57
C ASP A 165 7.35 -0.31 -1.85
N GLY A 166 6.44 -0.24 -0.87
CA GLY A 166 5.01 -0.52 -1.03
C GLY A 166 4.23 0.54 -1.81
N ALA A 167 4.85 1.70 -2.07
CA ALA A 167 4.28 2.81 -2.85
C ALA A 167 4.98 3.00 -4.21
N ARG A 168 5.81 2.06 -4.66
CA ARG A 168 6.47 2.08 -5.98
C ARG A 168 5.49 1.65 -7.07
N THR A 169 4.41 2.38 -7.26
CA THR A 169 3.44 2.14 -8.33
C THR A 169 3.67 3.10 -9.48
N LEU A 170 3.32 2.67 -10.69
CA LEU A 170 3.39 3.56 -11.87
C LEU A 170 2.26 4.59 -11.86
N SER A 171 1.11 4.22 -11.32
CA SER A 171 -0.04 5.11 -11.20
C SER A 171 -1.03 4.57 -10.16
N LEU A 172 -1.97 5.43 -9.76
CA LEU A 172 -3.22 4.97 -9.15
C LEU A 172 -3.94 3.99 -10.07
N GLY A 173 -4.72 3.07 -9.50
CA GLY A 173 -5.71 2.31 -10.26
C GLY A 173 -6.83 3.23 -10.77
N GLN A 174 -7.45 2.88 -11.88
CA GLN A 174 -8.54 3.66 -12.46
C GLN A 174 -9.73 3.79 -11.50
N LEU A 175 -10.17 2.68 -10.90
CA LEU A 175 -11.23 2.67 -9.89
C LEU A 175 -10.84 3.53 -8.67
N ASN A 176 -9.59 3.42 -8.24
CA ASN A 176 -9.09 4.19 -7.10
C ASN A 176 -9.05 5.70 -7.42
N TRP A 177 -8.67 6.07 -8.63
CA TRP A 177 -8.71 7.46 -9.07
C TRP A 177 -10.13 8.03 -8.99
N GLU A 178 -11.13 7.30 -9.50
CA GLU A 178 -12.54 7.72 -9.45
C GLU A 178 -13.03 7.99 -8.03
N ILE A 179 -12.53 7.26 -7.04
CA ILE A 179 -12.86 7.46 -5.63
C ILE A 179 -12.04 8.62 -5.04
N LEU A 180 -10.72 8.62 -5.27
CA LEU A 180 -9.79 9.49 -4.56
C LEU A 180 -9.82 10.94 -5.04
N GLN A 181 -10.10 11.20 -6.32
CA GLN A 181 -10.20 12.57 -6.85
C GLN A 181 -11.26 13.42 -6.14
N HIS A 182 -12.28 12.79 -5.55
CA HIS A 182 -13.32 13.45 -4.78
C HIS A 182 -13.22 13.19 -3.28
N GLY A 183 -12.57 12.09 -2.90
CA GLY A 183 -12.49 11.61 -1.52
C GLY A 183 -11.35 12.22 -0.71
N LEU A 184 -10.23 12.55 -1.35
CA LEU A 184 -9.09 13.18 -0.70
C LEU A 184 -9.19 14.70 -0.72
N LYS A 185 -8.85 15.32 0.40
CA LYS A 185 -8.69 16.77 0.49
C LYS A 185 -7.44 17.25 -0.22
N ASP A 186 -6.36 16.47 -0.14
CA ASP A 186 -5.04 16.76 -0.69
C ASP A 186 -4.15 15.52 -0.60
N ILE A 187 -2.97 15.58 -1.24
CA ILE A 187 -1.90 14.59 -1.12
C ILE A 187 -0.60 15.32 -0.82
N ILE A 188 0.04 14.96 0.29
CA ILE A 188 1.35 15.50 0.70
C ILE A 188 2.44 14.60 0.14
N GLU A 189 3.36 15.21 -0.61
CA GLU A 189 4.55 14.57 -1.15
C GLU A 189 5.64 14.56 -0.08
N VAL A 190 5.99 13.35 0.38
CA VAL A 190 6.90 13.16 1.52
C VAL A 190 8.31 12.84 1.03
N PRO A 191 9.33 13.63 1.37
CA PRO A 191 10.71 13.28 1.09
C PRO A 191 11.13 12.01 1.83
N ASP A 192 11.97 11.17 1.18
CA ASP A 192 12.45 9.91 1.77
C ASP A 192 13.16 10.13 3.13
N ALA A 193 13.89 11.24 3.29
CA ALA A 193 14.52 11.58 4.56
C ALA A 193 13.50 11.75 5.71
N LEU A 194 12.34 12.38 5.44
CA LEU A 194 11.27 12.53 6.44
C LEU A 194 10.49 11.24 6.65
N THR A 195 10.40 10.38 5.64
CA THR A 195 9.86 9.03 5.78
C THR A 195 10.71 8.20 6.74
N LEU A 196 12.04 8.25 6.60
CA LEU A 196 12.98 7.56 7.50
C LEU A 196 12.99 8.19 8.90
N ASP A 197 12.89 9.50 9.04
CA ASP A 197 12.73 10.16 10.35
C ASP A 197 11.45 9.72 11.05
N ALA A 198 10.33 9.64 10.33
CA ALA A 198 9.06 9.13 10.85
C ALA A 198 9.18 7.66 11.33
N LEU A 199 9.87 6.81 10.57
CA LEU A 199 10.15 5.42 10.95
C LEU A 199 10.93 5.35 12.27
N ARG A 200 11.99 6.14 12.42
CA ARG A 200 12.77 6.23 13.67
C ARG A 200 11.93 6.69 14.85
N ARG A 201 11.04 7.65 14.65
CA ARG A 201 10.12 8.13 15.71
C ARG A 201 9.14 7.07 16.15
N TYR A 202 8.58 6.28 15.23
CA TYR A 202 7.75 5.14 15.59
C TYR A 202 8.50 4.13 16.44
N PHE A 203 9.74 3.80 16.07
CA PHE A 203 10.59 2.90 16.85
C PHE A 203 10.89 3.48 18.23
N THR A 204 11.37 4.72 18.29
CA THR A 204 11.90 5.34 19.52
C THR A 204 10.82 5.69 20.53
N TYR A 205 9.69 6.25 20.06
CA TYR A 205 8.69 6.82 20.97
C TYR A 205 7.43 5.97 21.10
N VAL A 206 7.16 5.11 20.13
CA VAL A 206 5.92 4.30 20.10
C VAL A 206 6.20 2.80 20.30
N ASN A 207 7.46 2.37 20.23
CA ASN A 207 7.87 0.96 20.22
C ASN A 207 7.20 0.15 19.10
N LEU A 208 7.02 0.77 17.94
CA LEU A 208 6.34 0.17 16.82
C LEU A 208 7.31 -0.05 15.65
N LYS A 209 7.45 -1.31 15.22
CA LYS A 209 8.18 -1.66 14.01
C LYS A 209 7.34 -1.33 12.79
N VAL A 210 7.78 -0.37 11.99
CA VAL A 210 7.09 0.13 10.79
C VAL A 210 8.00 0.01 9.58
N GLU A 211 7.47 -0.40 8.43
CA GLU A 211 8.18 -0.28 7.15
C GLU A 211 8.12 1.17 6.62
N PRO A 212 9.02 1.60 5.72
CA PRO A 212 9.02 2.97 5.22
C PRO A 212 7.68 3.43 4.64
N THR A 213 6.99 2.57 3.87
CA THR A 213 5.64 2.90 3.35
C THR A 213 4.64 3.14 4.47
N GLY A 214 4.70 2.37 5.56
CA GLY A 214 3.85 2.55 6.73
C GLY A 214 4.16 3.83 7.53
N ALA A 215 5.35 4.41 7.34
CA ALA A 215 5.76 5.65 8.01
C ALA A 215 5.34 6.93 7.25
N LEU A 216 4.88 6.82 5.99
CA LEU A 216 4.52 7.97 5.16
C LEU A 216 3.51 8.92 5.83
N ALA A 217 2.52 8.38 6.54
CA ALA A 217 1.50 9.21 7.19
C ALA A 217 2.11 10.16 8.23
N LEU A 218 3.00 9.68 9.10
CA LEU A 218 3.73 10.53 10.03
C LEU A 218 4.74 11.44 9.30
N GLY A 219 5.37 10.93 8.23
CA GLY A 219 6.24 11.72 7.36
C GLY A 219 5.54 12.95 6.78
N ALA A 220 4.27 12.83 6.41
CA ALA A 220 3.46 13.95 5.94
C ALA A 220 3.25 15.02 7.02
N LEU A 221 3.03 14.61 8.28
CA LEU A 221 2.97 15.54 9.40
C LEU A 221 4.29 16.29 9.60
N LEU A 222 5.42 15.59 9.46
CA LEU A 222 6.74 16.19 9.56
C LEU A 222 7.04 17.14 8.38
N THR A 223 6.48 16.88 7.21
CA THR A 223 6.62 17.74 6.02
C THR A 223 5.85 19.05 6.16
N GLN A 224 4.66 19.02 6.76
CA GLN A 224 3.79 20.20 6.89
C GLN A 224 3.19 20.31 8.31
N PRO A 225 4.00 20.47 9.38
CA PRO A 225 3.54 20.40 10.76
C PRO A 225 2.46 21.44 11.10
N GLU A 226 2.57 22.64 10.57
CA GLU A 226 1.63 23.74 10.81
C GLU A 226 0.18 23.38 10.42
N ARG A 227 0.04 22.57 9.37
CA ARG A 227 -1.27 22.15 8.83
C ARG A 227 -2.07 21.31 9.83
N PHE A 228 -1.38 20.63 10.73
CA PHE A 228 -1.94 19.68 11.68
C PHE A 228 -2.00 20.21 13.12
N SER A 229 -1.49 21.43 13.33
CA SER A 229 -1.48 22.05 14.67
C SER A 229 -2.89 22.18 15.24
N GLY A 230 -3.08 21.73 16.50
CA GLY A 230 -4.34 21.77 17.20
C GLY A 230 -5.40 20.75 16.73
N LYS A 231 -5.08 19.89 15.75
CA LYS A 231 -6.00 18.87 15.23
C LYS A 231 -5.78 17.50 15.86
N ARG A 232 -6.84 16.72 15.98
CA ARG A 232 -6.78 15.29 16.28
C ARG A 232 -6.53 14.55 14.97
N VAL A 233 -5.32 14.04 14.79
CA VAL A 233 -4.87 13.38 13.55
C VAL A 233 -4.73 11.88 13.75
N CYS A 234 -5.30 11.08 12.85
CA CYS A 234 -5.05 9.65 12.74
C CYS A 234 -4.03 9.39 11.65
N CYS A 235 -2.85 8.87 12.00
CA CYS A 235 -1.83 8.40 11.05
C CYS A 235 -2.02 6.91 10.80
N ILE A 236 -2.32 6.52 9.56
CA ILE A 236 -2.45 5.11 9.20
C ILE A 236 -1.06 4.49 9.01
N VAL A 237 -0.73 3.50 9.85
CA VAL A 237 0.45 2.66 9.71
C VAL A 237 0.06 1.41 8.91
N SER A 238 0.41 1.39 7.64
CA SER A 238 -0.06 0.37 6.68
C SER A 238 0.71 -0.95 6.73
N GLY A 239 1.87 -1.01 7.39
CA GLY A 239 2.65 -2.24 7.48
C GLY A 239 3.99 -2.10 8.20
N GLY A 240 4.60 -3.27 8.48
CA GLY A 240 5.89 -3.39 9.17
C GLY A 240 6.79 -4.50 8.58
N ASN A 241 6.52 -4.98 7.36
CA ASN A 241 7.28 -6.04 6.70
C ASN A 241 8.51 -5.47 5.98
N VAL A 242 9.52 -5.12 6.73
CA VAL A 242 10.78 -4.54 6.26
C VAL A 242 11.94 -5.53 6.46
N ASP A 243 12.89 -5.54 5.53
CA ASP A 243 14.13 -6.31 5.66
C ASP A 243 14.91 -5.85 6.90
N PRO A 244 15.39 -6.78 7.75
CA PRO A 244 16.13 -6.42 8.97
C PRO A 244 17.36 -5.55 8.73
N ALA A 245 18.10 -5.77 7.63
CA ALA A 245 19.28 -4.97 7.32
C ALA A 245 18.89 -3.54 6.90
N VAL A 246 17.85 -3.39 6.06
CA VAL A 246 17.29 -2.09 5.66
C VAL A 246 16.74 -1.34 6.88
N TYR A 247 16.08 -2.05 7.79
CA TYR A 247 15.54 -1.45 9.01
C TYR A 247 16.64 -0.98 9.96
N ALA A 248 17.67 -1.82 10.16
CA ALA A 248 18.82 -1.47 10.99
C ALA A 248 19.55 -0.24 10.43
N GLN A 249 19.79 -0.19 9.11
CA GLN A 249 20.40 0.96 8.46
C GLN A 249 19.56 2.22 8.67
N ALA A 250 18.23 2.14 8.44
CA ALA A 250 17.32 3.26 8.65
C ALA A 250 17.31 3.79 10.10
N LEU A 251 17.57 2.93 11.09
CA LEU A 251 17.65 3.33 12.51
C LEU A 251 18.99 3.98 12.87
N LEU A 252 20.08 3.64 12.18
CA LEU A 252 21.43 4.08 12.49
C LEU A 252 21.87 5.35 11.74
N GLU A 253 21.27 5.63 10.59
CA GLU A 253 21.52 6.84 9.82
C GLU A 253 20.79 8.03 10.46
N ASN A 254 21.57 9.08 10.82
CA ASN A 254 21.06 10.34 11.39
C ASN A 254 20.64 11.32 10.29
#